data_aea324e5d6f18622b30c2447a35c8c9c
#
_entry.id   aea324e5d6f18622b30c2447a35c8c9c
#
_cell.length_a   1.000
_cell.length_b   1.000
_cell.length_c   1.000
_cell.angle_alpha   90.00
_cell.angle_beta   90.00
_cell.angle_gamma   90.00
#
_symmetry.space_group_name_H-M   'P 1'
#
loop_
_entity.id
_entity.type
_entity.pdbx_description
1 polymer ?
#
loop_
_entity_poly.entity_id
_entity_poly.type
_entity_poly.pdbx_seq_one_letter_code
_entity_poly.pdbx_strand_id
1 'polypeptide(L)'
;MKHTPLTFLLLILASSFAFCQEPTPKGHPLTLTGYGFYDTHYASGSLGGGALMLDWQAAPAFCLGIGAEYASSNRISARLTGQATILTTLLQQRLTLENSYLWRHFPALNLQEFTGALQIGWYARHLNLHLGLCNRYIAELVQRNNGGQGTVFEPMNVMFAIEGWWHNSLVPNQWNIGLRWSNYNDFIIERVANWFFSAKALYSLPDSTRLYAEAGIHPVGSLNLTASYDGWFLHLGAVKPL
;
A
#
# COMPACT_ATOMS: atom_id res chain seq x y z
N MET A 1 -32.13 2.96 -12.96
CA MET A 1 -32.21 2.39 -11.60
C MET A 1 -31.17 3.11 -10.74
N LYS A 2 -31.64 3.93 -9.80
CA LYS A 2 -30.78 4.71 -8.89
C LYS A 2 -30.40 3.83 -7.70
N HIS A 3 -29.37 3.00 -7.83
CA HIS A 3 -28.79 2.36 -6.65
C HIS A 3 -27.82 3.33 -6.01
N THR A 4 -28.23 3.80 -4.87
CA THR A 4 -27.71 4.91 -4.10
C THR A 4 -26.30 4.66 -3.57
N PRO A 5 -25.47 5.73 -3.45
CA PRO A 5 -24.16 5.68 -2.81
C PRO A 5 -24.20 5.14 -1.37
N LEU A 6 -25.38 5.05 -0.77
CA LEU A 6 -25.61 4.53 0.57
C LEU A 6 -25.34 3.02 0.70
N THR A 7 -25.65 2.22 -0.33
CA THR A 7 -25.35 0.77 -0.34
C THR A 7 -23.83 0.51 -0.46
N PHE A 8 -23.15 1.37 -1.19
CA PHE A 8 -21.70 1.36 -1.28
C PHE A 8 -21.06 1.79 0.06
N LEU A 9 -21.62 2.79 0.73
CA LEU A 9 -21.17 3.26 2.04
C LEU A 9 -21.41 2.23 3.15
N LEU A 10 -22.53 1.49 3.12
CA LEU A 10 -22.83 0.40 4.07
C LEU A 10 -21.97 -0.84 3.85
N LEU A 11 -21.62 -1.19 2.60
CA LEU A 11 -20.60 -2.19 2.30
C LEU A 11 -19.20 -1.73 2.76
N ILE A 12 -18.88 -0.43 2.65
CA ILE A 12 -17.66 0.17 3.17
C ILE A 12 -17.59 0.03 4.70
N LEU A 13 -18.66 0.36 5.43
CA LEU A 13 -18.70 0.26 6.89
C LEU A 13 -18.72 -1.19 7.42
N ALA A 14 -19.29 -2.13 6.67
CA ALA A 14 -19.30 -3.54 7.05
C ALA A 14 -17.98 -4.28 6.74
N SER A 15 -17.15 -3.76 5.84
CA SER A 15 -15.87 -4.35 5.44
C SER A 15 -14.64 -3.65 6.03
N SER A 16 -14.81 -2.69 6.94
CA SER A 16 -13.73 -1.90 7.53
C SER A 16 -12.98 -2.67 8.61
N PHE A 17 -12.14 -3.63 8.22
CA PHE A 17 -11.25 -4.40 9.10
C PHE A 17 -9.86 -4.55 8.46
N ALA A 18 -8.96 -4.10 8.89
CA ALA A 18 -7.82 -3.64 9.56
C ALA A 18 -6.37 -4.08 9.20
N PHE A 19 -5.43 -3.24 8.98
CA PHE A 19 -4.01 -3.52 8.75
C PHE A 19 -3.14 -3.39 10.02
N CYS A 20 -2.27 -4.37 10.26
CA CYS A 20 -1.04 -4.21 11.01
C CYS A 20 0.11 -4.98 10.34
N GLN A 21 1.02 -4.28 9.73
CA GLN A 21 2.32 -4.83 9.38
C GLN A 21 3.10 -5.01 10.67
N GLU A 22 3.34 -6.25 11.09
CA GLU A 22 3.96 -6.68 12.34
C GLU A 22 3.17 -6.35 13.64
N PRO A 23 3.18 -7.22 14.63
CA PRO A 23 2.61 -6.91 15.94
C PRO A 23 3.31 -5.66 16.48
N THR A 24 2.54 -4.60 16.76
CA THR A 24 3.06 -3.45 17.49
C THR A 24 3.77 -3.92 18.75
N PRO A 25 4.88 -3.30 19.15
CA PRO A 25 5.54 -3.61 20.41
C PRO A 25 4.49 -3.59 21.53
N LYS A 26 4.52 -4.60 22.41
CA LYS A 26 3.56 -4.70 23.53
C LYS A 26 3.50 -3.37 24.29
N GLY A 27 2.35 -2.72 24.30
CA GLY A 27 2.12 -1.48 25.02
C GLY A 27 1.89 -0.22 24.18
N HIS A 28 2.07 -0.27 22.86
CA HIS A 28 1.87 0.89 21.98
C HIS A 28 0.75 0.61 20.95
N PRO A 29 -0.49 1.05 21.21
CA PRO A 29 -1.60 0.77 20.30
C PRO A 29 -1.56 1.59 19.01
N LEU A 30 -0.76 2.65 18.96
CA LEU A 30 -0.62 3.54 17.80
C LEU A 30 0.78 3.44 17.22
N THR A 31 0.87 3.49 15.89
CA THR A 31 2.13 3.56 15.16
C THR A 31 2.05 4.67 14.11
N LEU A 32 3.00 5.58 14.13
CA LEU A 32 3.16 6.63 13.12
C LEU A 32 4.26 6.22 12.14
N THR A 33 3.93 6.22 10.85
CA THR A 33 4.90 6.03 9.76
C THR A 33 4.98 7.30 8.94
N GLY A 34 6.20 7.78 8.68
CA GLY A 34 6.43 8.91 7.78
C GLY A 34 7.59 8.62 6.85
N TYR A 35 7.44 8.97 5.56
CA TYR A 35 8.51 8.83 4.59
C TYR A 35 8.48 9.91 3.51
N GLY A 36 9.67 10.25 3.02
CA GLY A 36 9.85 10.95 1.76
C GLY A 36 10.09 9.92 0.64
N PHE A 37 9.65 10.24 -0.57
CA PHE A 37 9.88 9.39 -1.73
C PHE A 37 10.36 10.20 -2.93
N TYR A 38 11.08 9.50 -3.79
CA TYR A 38 11.44 9.95 -5.13
C TYR A 38 11.20 8.79 -6.10
N ASP A 39 10.48 9.07 -7.18
CA ASP A 39 10.08 8.09 -8.17
C ASP A 39 10.35 8.62 -9.57
N THR A 40 10.84 7.78 -10.46
CA THR A 40 11.10 8.13 -11.86
C THR A 40 10.35 7.17 -12.75
N HIS A 41 9.60 7.71 -13.70
CA HIS A 41 8.97 6.95 -14.76
C HIS A 41 9.45 7.48 -16.10
N TYR A 42 9.84 6.62 -17.02
CA TYR A 42 10.34 6.99 -18.35
C TYR A 42 9.34 7.88 -19.10
N ALA A 43 8.05 7.59 -18.99
CA ALA A 43 6.99 8.31 -19.71
C ALA A 43 6.50 9.59 -19.00
N SER A 44 6.62 9.70 -17.68
CA SER A 44 6.02 10.79 -16.88
C SER A 44 7.03 11.69 -16.17
N GLY A 45 8.31 11.37 -16.28
CA GLY A 45 9.38 12.12 -15.59
C GLY A 45 9.51 11.73 -14.12
N SER A 46 10.14 12.61 -13.34
CA SER A 46 10.40 12.37 -11.92
C SER A 46 9.33 12.98 -11.02
N LEU A 47 9.02 12.29 -9.94
CA LEU A 47 8.04 12.67 -8.93
C LEU A 47 8.65 12.53 -7.54
N GLY A 48 8.64 13.59 -6.75
CA GLY A 48 9.06 13.56 -5.35
C GLY A 48 7.90 13.91 -4.44
N GLY A 49 7.94 13.46 -3.19
CA GLY A 49 6.89 13.75 -2.26
C GLY A 49 7.12 13.21 -0.86
N GLY A 50 6.06 13.15 -0.08
CA GLY A 50 6.08 12.58 1.26
C GLY A 50 4.73 12.02 1.65
N ALA A 51 4.75 11.07 2.57
CA ALA A 51 3.59 10.40 3.10
C ALA A 51 3.63 10.29 4.62
N LEU A 52 2.46 10.30 5.23
CA LEU A 52 2.25 10.03 6.66
C LEU A 52 1.14 9.00 6.79
N MET A 53 1.33 8.03 7.68
CA MET A 53 0.35 7.00 8.01
C MET A 53 0.27 6.84 9.54
N LEU A 54 -0.93 6.64 10.03
CA LEU A 54 -1.22 6.33 11.43
C LEU A 54 -1.98 5.01 11.47
N ASP A 55 -1.41 4.02 12.13
CA ASP A 55 -2.01 2.71 12.35
C ASP A 55 -2.39 2.55 13.83
N TRP A 56 -3.59 2.07 14.08
CA TRP A 56 -4.14 1.82 15.40
C TRP A 56 -4.48 0.36 15.60
N GLN A 57 -3.79 -0.30 16.52
CA GLN A 57 -4.09 -1.66 16.98
C GLN A 57 -5.30 -1.63 17.93
N ALA A 58 -6.51 -1.67 17.39
CA ALA A 58 -7.74 -1.60 18.16
C ALA A 58 -7.98 -2.86 19.03
N ALA A 59 -7.46 -4.01 18.60
CA ALA A 59 -7.47 -5.28 19.34
C ALA A 59 -6.30 -6.17 18.87
N PRO A 60 -5.92 -7.23 19.59
CA PRO A 60 -4.82 -8.12 19.20
C PRO A 60 -4.95 -8.73 17.80
N ALA A 61 -6.18 -8.92 17.33
CA ALA A 61 -6.48 -9.45 16.00
C ALA A 61 -6.93 -8.38 15.00
N PHE A 62 -6.88 -7.08 15.37
CA PHE A 62 -7.60 -6.04 14.68
C PHE A 62 -6.87 -4.71 14.63
N CYS A 63 -6.61 -4.17 13.45
CA CYS A 63 -5.91 -2.90 13.27
C CYS A 63 -6.60 -2.02 12.21
N LEU A 64 -6.58 -0.71 12.39
CA LEU A 64 -7.07 0.32 11.47
C LEU A 64 -5.92 1.24 11.09
N GLY A 65 -5.89 1.68 9.84
CA GLY A 65 -4.89 2.63 9.38
C GLY A 65 -5.50 3.73 8.54
N ILE A 66 -4.97 4.94 8.69
CA ILE A 66 -5.24 6.07 7.82
C ILE A 66 -3.92 6.63 7.31
N GLY A 67 -3.93 7.21 6.11
CA GLY A 67 -2.72 7.81 5.56
C GLY A 67 -3.02 8.89 4.55
N ALA A 68 -2.04 9.76 4.34
CA ALA A 68 -2.06 10.77 3.31
C ALA A 68 -0.69 10.88 2.64
N GLU A 69 -0.70 11.14 1.34
CA GLU A 69 0.48 11.36 0.51
C GLU A 69 0.31 12.64 -0.29
N TYR A 70 1.38 13.41 -0.41
CA TYR A 70 1.47 14.54 -1.31
C TYR A 70 2.69 14.39 -2.23
N ALA A 71 2.51 14.64 -3.51
CA ALA A 71 3.56 14.56 -4.53
C ALA A 71 3.76 15.88 -5.29
N SER A 72 4.94 16.08 -5.84
CA SER A 72 5.36 17.32 -6.53
C SER A 72 4.51 17.68 -7.77
N SER A 73 3.74 16.73 -8.32
CA SER A 73 2.72 16.95 -9.35
C SER A 73 1.42 17.54 -8.80
N ASN A 74 1.39 18.00 -7.55
CA ASN A 74 0.19 18.35 -6.78
C ASN A 74 -0.78 17.16 -6.59
N ARG A 75 -0.35 15.92 -6.84
CA ARG A 75 -1.15 14.74 -6.55
C ARG A 75 -1.31 14.61 -5.03
N ILE A 76 -2.56 14.46 -4.61
CA ILE A 76 -2.92 14.16 -3.22
C ILE A 76 -3.52 12.77 -3.21
N SER A 77 -3.06 11.94 -2.29
CA SER A 77 -3.61 10.60 -2.06
C SER A 77 -4.03 10.46 -0.61
N ALA A 78 -5.13 9.77 -0.36
CA ALA A 78 -5.55 9.38 0.97
C ALA A 78 -5.81 7.87 0.99
N ARG A 79 -5.57 7.26 2.14
CA ARG A 79 -5.70 5.83 2.36
C ARG A 79 -6.47 5.57 3.65
N LEU A 80 -7.42 4.64 3.57
CA LEU A 80 -8.03 3.99 4.72
C LEU A 80 -7.77 2.50 4.61
N THR A 81 -7.30 1.89 5.66
CA THR A 81 -6.96 0.49 5.66
C THR A 81 -7.54 -0.24 6.84
N GLY A 82 -7.75 -1.49 6.59
CA GLY A 82 -8.31 -2.38 7.50
C GLY A 82 -7.76 -3.84 7.48
N GLN A 83 -7.25 -4.49 8.67
CA GLN A 83 -6.75 -5.89 8.74
C GLN A 83 -7.36 -6.67 9.90
N ALA A 84 -7.83 -7.87 9.63
CA ALA A 84 -8.19 -8.83 10.67
C ALA A 84 -7.29 -10.07 10.59
N THR A 85 -6.71 -10.49 11.71
CA THR A 85 -6.05 -11.79 11.82
C THR A 85 -7.11 -12.87 11.91
N ILE A 86 -7.15 -13.75 10.89
CA ILE A 86 -8.13 -14.84 10.79
C ILE A 86 -7.62 -16.09 11.50
N LEU A 87 -6.31 -16.36 11.34
CA LEU A 87 -5.67 -17.55 11.88
C LEU A 87 -4.25 -17.26 12.33
N THR A 88 -3.89 -17.74 13.52
CA THR A 88 -2.52 -17.76 14.03
C THR A 88 -2.10 -19.20 14.31
N THR A 89 -0.97 -19.62 13.77
CA THR A 89 -0.46 -20.98 13.97
C THR A 89 0.67 -21.00 15.00
N LEU A 90 0.94 -22.18 15.57
CA LEU A 90 2.04 -22.42 16.53
C LEU A 90 3.44 -22.17 15.90
N LEU A 91 3.56 -22.18 14.57
CA LEU A 91 4.80 -21.94 13.83
C LEU A 91 5.08 -20.47 13.53
N GLN A 92 4.50 -19.53 14.29
CA GLN A 92 4.63 -18.08 14.06
C GLN A 92 4.11 -17.64 12.65
N GLN A 93 3.17 -18.37 12.13
CA GLN A 93 2.50 -18.00 10.89
C GLN A 93 1.16 -17.31 11.20
N ARG A 94 0.83 -16.33 10.41
CA ARG A 94 -0.40 -15.55 10.55
C ARG A 94 -1.09 -15.44 9.20
N LEU A 95 -2.38 -15.75 9.16
CA LEU A 95 -3.25 -15.49 8.03
C LEU A 95 -4.14 -14.30 8.34
N THR A 96 -4.22 -13.34 7.43
CA THR A 96 -4.99 -12.12 7.60
C THR A 96 -5.95 -11.90 6.44
N LEU A 97 -7.06 -11.25 6.73
CA LEU A 97 -7.93 -10.63 5.74
C LEU A 97 -7.66 -9.12 5.77
N GLU A 98 -7.39 -8.55 4.64
CA GLU A 98 -6.95 -7.16 4.51
C GLU A 98 -7.81 -6.43 3.51
N ASN A 99 -8.24 -5.21 3.84
CA ASN A 99 -8.91 -4.33 2.90
C ASN A 99 -8.25 -2.96 2.86
N SER A 100 -8.35 -2.28 1.74
CA SER A 100 -7.86 -0.91 1.60
C SER A 100 -8.75 -0.10 0.68
N TYR A 101 -8.87 1.17 1.00
CA TYR A 101 -9.56 2.17 0.19
C TYR A 101 -8.59 3.29 -0.08
N LEU A 102 -8.33 3.55 -1.35
CA LEU A 102 -7.43 4.60 -1.81
C LEU A 102 -8.25 5.64 -2.56
N TRP A 103 -8.00 6.90 -2.26
CA TRP A 103 -8.45 8.03 -3.04
C TRP A 103 -7.24 8.78 -3.55
N ARG A 104 -7.22 9.09 -4.84
CA ARG A 104 -6.17 9.90 -5.46
C ARG A 104 -6.81 11.03 -6.25
N HIS A 105 -6.25 12.22 -6.11
CA HIS A 105 -6.63 13.41 -6.84
C HIS A 105 -5.46 13.87 -7.71
N PHE A 106 -5.73 14.06 -9.00
CA PHE A 106 -4.78 14.51 -10.02
C PHE A 106 -5.20 15.87 -10.56
N PRO A 107 -4.81 17.00 -9.92
CA PRO A 107 -5.28 18.34 -10.32
C PRO A 107 -4.95 18.70 -11.76
N ALA A 108 -3.74 18.34 -12.22
CA ALA A 108 -3.30 18.63 -13.60
C ALA A 108 -4.16 17.95 -14.68
N LEU A 109 -4.81 16.84 -14.33
CA LEU A 109 -5.68 16.07 -15.25
C LEU A 109 -7.16 16.29 -14.97
N ASN A 110 -7.52 17.02 -13.91
CA ASN A 110 -8.87 17.13 -13.39
C ASN A 110 -9.54 15.77 -13.16
N LEU A 111 -8.78 14.80 -12.61
CA LEU A 111 -9.23 13.44 -12.37
C LEU A 111 -9.22 13.10 -10.89
N GLN A 112 -10.16 12.27 -10.49
CA GLN A 112 -10.16 11.56 -9.21
C GLN A 112 -10.21 10.06 -9.46
N GLU A 113 -9.51 9.33 -8.62
CA GLU A 113 -9.50 7.88 -8.63
C GLU A 113 -9.86 7.35 -7.25
N PHE A 114 -10.72 6.34 -7.22
CA PHE A 114 -11.10 5.58 -6.03
C PHE A 114 -10.77 4.12 -6.29
N THR A 115 -10.00 3.51 -5.41
CA THR A 115 -9.67 2.09 -5.50
C THR A 115 -10.07 1.42 -4.19
N GLY A 116 -10.89 0.38 -4.30
CA GLY A 116 -11.21 -0.52 -3.19
C GLY A 116 -10.54 -1.87 -3.42
N ALA A 117 -9.87 -2.42 -2.41
CA ALA A 117 -9.16 -3.68 -2.51
C ALA A 117 -9.45 -4.58 -1.32
N LEU A 118 -9.44 -5.89 -1.58
CA LEU A 118 -9.55 -6.96 -0.59
C LEU A 118 -8.49 -8.01 -0.90
N GLN A 119 -7.69 -8.38 0.11
CA GLN A 119 -6.63 -9.36 -0.04
C GLN A 119 -6.50 -10.28 1.17
N ILE A 120 -5.89 -11.42 0.94
CA ILE A 120 -5.44 -12.35 1.98
C ILE A 120 -3.93 -12.21 2.08
N GLY A 121 -3.43 -11.99 3.32
CA GLY A 121 -2.02 -11.99 3.65
C GLY A 121 -1.64 -13.25 4.43
N TRP A 122 -0.58 -13.91 4.03
CA TRP A 122 0.06 -14.98 4.79
C TRP A 122 1.45 -14.52 5.22
N TYR A 123 1.68 -14.49 6.51
CA TYR A 123 2.91 -14.02 7.11
C TYR A 123 3.62 -15.17 7.83
N ALA A 124 4.83 -15.45 7.41
CA ALA A 124 5.74 -16.39 8.05
C ALA A 124 7.05 -15.67 8.44
N ARG A 125 7.92 -16.36 9.16
CA ARG A 125 9.16 -15.77 9.69
C ARG A 125 10.04 -15.07 8.61
N HIS A 126 10.11 -15.63 7.43
CA HIS A 126 11.02 -15.17 6.36
C HIS A 126 10.32 -14.89 5.04
N LEU A 127 9.00 -15.11 4.95
CA LEU A 127 8.24 -14.97 3.73
C LEU A 127 6.85 -14.45 4.03
N ASN A 128 6.45 -13.39 3.34
CA ASN A 128 5.09 -12.91 3.34
C ASN A 128 4.52 -13.04 1.92
N LEU A 129 3.30 -13.53 1.83
CA LEU A 129 2.57 -13.64 0.57
C LEU A 129 1.26 -12.90 0.70
N HIS A 130 0.92 -12.13 -0.31
CA HIS A 130 -0.35 -11.41 -0.39
C HIS A 130 -0.98 -11.67 -1.75
N LEU A 131 -2.27 -11.96 -1.75
CA LEU A 131 -3.07 -12.12 -2.95
C LEU A 131 -4.44 -11.50 -2.75
N GLY A 132 -4.88 -10.71 -3.70
CA GLY A 132 -6.15 -10.01 -3.60
C GLY A 132 -6.72 -9.54 -4.92
N LEU A 133 -7.84 -8.85 -4.81
CA LEU A 133 -8.55 -8.23 -5.91
C LEU A 133 -8.83 -6.77 -5.58
N CYS A 134 -8.78 -5.90 -6.59
CA CYS A 134 -9.19 -4.52 -6.45
C CYS A 134 -10.11 -4.08 -7.59
N ASN A 135 -10.96 -3.11 -7.26
CA ASN A 135 -11.80 -2.39 -8.23
C ASN A 135 -11.36 -0.94 -8.23
N ARG A 136 -11.26 -0.35 -9.42
CA ARG A 136 -10.85 1.03 -9.62
C ARG A 136 -11.95 1.80 -10.32
N TYR A 137 -12.26 2.98 -9.79
CA TYR A 137 -13.19 3.94 -10.38
C TYR A 137 -12.45 5.26 -10.62
N ILE A 138 -12.44 5.73 -11.86
CA ILE A 138 -11.82 6.99 -12.28
C ILE A 138 -12.92 7.92 -12.76
N ALA A 139 -12.96 9.15 -12.26
CA ALA A 139 -13.93 10.17 -12.63
C ALA A 139 -13.24 11.48 -13.07
N GLU A 140 -13.70 12.04 -14.16
CA GLU A 140 -13.36 13.42 -14.56
C GLU A 140 -14.10 14.41 -13.64
N LEU A 141 -13.40 15.44 -13.15
CA LEU A 141 -13.99 16.50 -12.31
C LEU A 141 -14.67 17.60 -13.14
N VAL A 142 -14.27 17.75 -14.39
CA VAL A 142 -14.81 18.77 -15.29
C VAL A 142 -15.93 18.17 -16.13
N GLN A 143 -17.08 18.83 -16.11
CA GLN A 143 -18.21 18.48 -16.96
C GLN A 143 -17.86 18.77 -18.43
N ARG A 144 -18.03 17.79 -19.30
CA ARG A 144 -17.88 17.99 -20.76
C ARG A 144 -18.97 18.96 -21.27
N ASN A 145 -18.71 19.64 -22.37
CA ASN A 145 -19.66 20.60 -23.01
C ASN A 145 -21.04 19.99 -23.31
N ASN A 146 -21.13 18.67 -23.36
CA ASN A 146 -22.40 17.93 -23.55
C ASN A 146 -23.11 17.55 -22.24
N GLY A 147 -22.64 18.06 -21.08
CA GLY A 147 -23.22 17.80 -19.75
C GLY A 147 -22.85 16.46 -19.12
N GLY A 148 -22.06 15.60 -19.79
CA GLY A 148 -21.61 14.32 -19.24
C GLY A 148 -20.29 14.45 -18.50
N GLN A 149 -20.10 13.68 -17.41
CA GLN A 149 -18.78 13.42 -16.81
C GLN A 149 -18.22 12.11 -17.36
N GLY A 150 -16.94 12.10 -17.73
CA GLY A 150 -16.23 10.88 -18.09
C GLY A 150 -15.99 10.04 -16.84
N THR A 151 -16.44 8.78 -16.87
CA THR A 151 -16.17 7.83 -15.80
C THR A 151 -15.69 6.52 -16.40
N VAL A 152 -14.67 5.92 -15.75
CA VAL A 152 -14.13 4.60 -16.13
C VAL A 152 -14.17 3.71 -14.89
N PHE A 153 -14.69 2.52 -15.05
CA PHE A 153 -14.66 1.49 -14.03
C PHE A 153 -13.80 0.32 -14.51
N GLU A 154 -12.77 -0.01 -13.74
CA GLU A 154 -11.90 -1.16 -13.97
C GLU A 154 -12.18 -2.23 -12.90
N PRO A 155 -12.92 -3.30 -13.25
CA PRO A 155 -13.26 -4.34 -12.29
C PRO A 155 -12.13 -5.36 -12.12
N MET A 156 -12.01 -5.91 -10.91
CA MET A 156 -11.33 -7.14 -10.57
C MET A 156 -9.88 -7.25 -11.07
N ASN A 157 -9.07 -6.21 -10.85
CA ASN A 157 -7.63 -6.32 -11.02
C ASN A 157 -7.02 -7.16 -9.90
N VAL A 158 -6.13 -8.07 -10.25
CA VAL A 158 -5.41 -8.89 -9.27
C VAL A 158 -4.33 -8.06 -8.58
N MET A 159 -4.24 -8.20 -7.27
CA MET A 159 -3.15 -7.66 -6.43
C MET A 159 -2.31 -8.80 -5.92
N PHE A 160 -0.99 -8.61 -5.89
CA PHE A 160 -0.09 -9.57 -5.28
C PHE A 160 1.13 -8.87 -4.66
N ALA A 161 1.67 -9.48 -3.59
CA ALA A 161 3.03 -9.20 -3.12
C ALA A 161 3.67 -10.49 -2.60
N ILE A 162 4.94 -10.63 -2.87
CA ILE A 162 5.83 -11.66 -2.34
C ILE A 162 6.99 -10.93 -1.69
N GLU A 163 7.19 -11.13 -0.39
CA GLU A 163 8.27 -10.49 0.36
C GLU A 163 9.12 -11.54 1.07
N GLY A 164 10.41 -11.56 0.79
CA GLY A 164 11.38 -12.37 1.53
C GLY A 164 12.18 -11.53 2.51
N TRP A 165 12.34 -12.00 3.77
CA TRP A 165 13.00 -11.26 4.84
C TRP A 165 14.18 -12.02 5.43
N TRP A 166 15.31 -11.31 5.62
CA TRP A 166 16.48 -11.77 6.35
C TRP A 166 16.67 -10.94 7.61
N HIS A 167 16.70 -11.64 8.75
CA HIS A 167 16.96 -11.04 10.04
C HIS A 167 18.43 -11.25 10.40
N ASN A 168 19.14 -10.20 10.83
CA ASN A 168 20.52 -10.34 11.27
C ASN A 168 20.58 -11.11 12.60
N SER A 169 21.18 -12.31 12.57
CA SER A 169 21.36 -13.14 13.75
C SER A 169 22.56 -12.72 14.63
N LEU A 170 23.50 -11.93 14.09
CA LEU A 170 24.72 -11.50 14.80
C LEU A 170 24.46 -10.31 15.73
N VAL A 171 23.55 -9.42 15.34
CA VAL A 171 23.08 -8.31 16.18
C VAL A 171 21.56 -8.40 16.22
N PRO A 172 21.00 -9.11 17.23
CA PRO A 172 19.57 -9.41 17.27
C PRO A 172 18.73 -8.13 17.14
N ASN A 173 17.83 -8.13 16.19
CA ASN A 173 16.78 -7.14 15.99
C ASN A 173 17.18 -5.73 15.54
N GLN A 174 18.43 -5.45 15.17
CA GLN A 174 18.79 -4.11 14.68
C GLN A 174 18.53 -3.93 13.17
N TRP A 175 18.89 -4.93 12.35
CA TRP A 175 18.74 -4.86 10.91
C TRP A 175 17.83 -5.96 10.37
N ASN A 176 16.86 -5.58 9.56
CA ASN A 176 16.07 -6.49 8.74
C ASN A 176 16.20 -6.04 7.29
N ILE A 177 16.51 -6.96 6.40
CA ILE A 177 16.60 -6.71 4.96
C ILE A 177 15.56 -7.55 4.26
N GLY A 178 14.78 -6.95 3.37
CA GLY A 178 13.73 -7.62 2.61
C GLY A 178 13.88 -7.38 1.12
N LEU A 179 13.40 -8.34 0.34
CA LEU A 179 13.14 -8.20 -1.08
C LEU A 179 11.64 -8.33 -1.32
N ARG A 180 11.09 -7.50 -2.18
CA ARG A 180 9.66 -7.48 -2.50
C ARG A 180 9.45 -7.50 -4.00
N TRP A 181 8.51 -8.33 -4.44
CA TRP A 181 7.93 -8.33 -5.76
C TRP A 181 6.43 -8.10 -5.63
N SER A 182 5.92 -7.01 -6.20
CA SER A 182 4.54 -6.57 -5.97
C SER A 182 4.02 -5.70 -7.12
N ASN A 183 2.71 -5.59 -7.25
CA ASN A 183 2.06 -4.59 -8.10
C ASN A 183 1.33 -3.50 -7.30
N TYR A 184 1.58 -3.39 -6.01
CA TYR A 184 1.01 -2.32 -5.18
C TYR A 184 1.97 -1.87 -4.08
N ASN A 185 1.84 -0.62 -3.65
CA ASN A 185 2.45 -0.05 -2.47
C ASN A 185 1.37 0.58 -1.55
N ASP A 186 1.77 1.44 -0.62
CA ASP A 186 0.86 2.04 0.36
C ASP A 186 -0.23 2.91 -0.26
N PHE A 187 0.03 3.58 -1.39
CA PHE A 187 -0.90 4.53 -2.01
C PHE A 187 -1.23 4.24 -3.47
N ILE A 188 -0.67 3.19 -4.04
CA ILE A 188 -0.82 2.87 -5.45
C ILE A 188 -1.08 1.37 -5.60
N ILE A 189 -2.11 1.02 -6.37
CA ILE A 189 -2.35 -0.34 -6.82
C ILE A 189 -2.30 -0.32 -8.33
N GLU A 190 -1.30 -0.98 -8.89
CA GLU A 190 -1.10 -1.06 -10.33
C GLU A 190 -1.75 -2.31 -10.93
N ARG A 191 -1.86 -2.34 -12.26
CA ARG A 191 -2.23 -3.58 -12.96
C ARG A 191 -1.15 -4.64 -12.77
N VAL A 192 -1.53 -5.91 -12.85
CA VAL A 192 -0.57 -7.04 -12.71
C VAL A 192 0.63 -6.91 -13.64
N ALA A 193 0.45 -6.34 -14.83
CA ALA A 193 1.53 -6.13 -15.79
C ALA A 193 2.54 -5.04 -15.35
N ASN A 194 2.16 -4.17 -14.43
CA ASN A 194 2.97 -3.04 -13.93
C ASN A 194 3.50 -3.35 -12.53
N TRP A 195 4.14 -4.49 -12.37
CA TRP A 195 4.76 -4.85 -11.10
C TRP A 195 6.10 -4.12 -10.89
N PHE A 196 6.54 -4.09 -9.66
CA PHE A 196 7.86 -3.60 -9.30
C PHE A 196 8.62 -4.62 -8.46
N PHE A 197 9.93 -4.46 -8.42
CA PHE A 197 10.84 -5.21 -7.58
C PHE A 197 11.62 -4.23 -6.70
N SER A 198 11.66 -4.48 -5.38
CA SER A 198 12.35 -3.59 -4.45
C SER A 198 13.16 -4.35 -3.40
N ALA A 199 14.17 -3.67 -2.86
CA ALA A 199 14.88 -4.04 -1.66
C ALA A 199 14.55 -3.05 -0.54
N LYS A 200 14.23 -3.55 0.65
CA LYS A 200 13.90 -2.78 1.84
C LYS A 200 14.87 -3.09 2.97
N ALA A 201 15.33 -2.06 3.66
CA ALA A 201 16.14 -2.19 4.86
C ALA A 201 15.42 -1.50 6.03
N LEU A 202 15.35 -2.16 7.16
CA LEU A 202 14.81 -1.65 8.43
C LEU A 202 15.91 -1.64 9.46
N TYR A 203 16.09 -0.52 10.17
CA TYR A 203 17.03 -0.40 11.29
C TYR A 203 16.29 0.02 12.55
N SER A 204 16.33 -0.80 13.59
CA SER A 204 15.65 -0.54 14.85
C SER A 204 16.55 0.26 15.80
N LEU A 205 16.04 1.39 16.29
CA LEU A 205 16.65 2.24 17.31
C LEU A 205 16.27 1.74 18.72
N PRO A 206 17.01 2.12 19.78
CA PRO A 206 16.74 1.71 21.15
C PRO A 206 15.36 2.12 21.68
N ASP A 207 14.78 3.22 21.17
CA ASP A 207 13.46 3.75 21.55
C ASP A 207 12.30 3.09 20.78
N SER A 208 12.55 1.94 20.16
CA SER A 208 11.61 1.23 19.29
C SER A 208 11.25 1.96 17.98
N THR A 209 11.81 3.13 17.70
CA THR A 209 11.73 3.75 16.39
C THR A 209 12.49 2.91 15.38
N ARG A 210 11.90 2.72 14.19
CA ARG A 210 12.56 2.02 13.07
C ARG A 210 12.78 2.99 11.93
N LEU A 211 14.02 3.11 11.48
CA LEU A 211 14.33 3.78 10.21
C LEU A 211 14.16 2.78 9.08
N TYR A 212 13.60 3.22 7.95
CA TYR A 212 13.53 2.36 6.80
C TYR A 212 13.98 3.07 5.52
N ALA A 213 14.55 2.27 4.62
CA ALA A 213 14.87 2.66 3.26
C ALA A 213 14.35 1.57 2.33
N GLU A 214 13.71 1.95 1.24
CA GLU A 214 13.28 1.06 0.18
C GLU A 214 13.69 1.63 -1.17
N ALA A 215 14.37 0.82 -1.99
CA ALA A 215 14.71 1.19 -3.36
C ALA A 215 14.23 0.09 -4.31
N GLY A 216 13.70 0.48 -5.45
CA GLY A 216 13.14 -0.47 -6.40
C GLY A 216 13.14 0.01 -7.83
N ILE A 217 12.75 -0.88 -8.72
CA ILE A 217 12.63 -0.66 -10.15
C ILE A 217 11.24 -1.04 -10.65
N HIS A 218 10.77 -0.32 -11.66
CA HIS A 218 9.54 -0.60 -12.40
C HIS A 218 9.90 -1.15 -13.79
N PRO A 219 9.86 -2.46 -14.03
CA PRO A 219 9.97 -3.01 -15.37
C PRO A 219 8.62 -2.97 -16.09
N VAL A 220 8.62 -2.69 -17.38
CA VAL A 220 7.43 -2.64 -18.24
C VAL A 220 7.43 -3.82 -19.22
N GLY A 221 6.26 -4.38 -19.49
CA GLY A 221 6.07 -5.40 -20.52
C GLY A 221 6.60 -6.80 -20.18
N SER A 222 6.82 -7.09 -18.92
CA SER A 222 7.45 -8.32 -18.44
C SER A 222 6.75 -9.64 -18.82
N LEU A 223 5.45 -9.62 -19.06
CA LEU A 223 4.70 -10.81 -19.49
C LEU A 223 4.82 -11.10 -21.01
N ASN A 224 5.40 -10.19 -21.78
CA ASN A 224 5.58 -10.32 -23.23
C ASN A 224 7.04 -10.59 -23.64
N LEU A 225 7.88 -11.08 -22.73
CA LEU A 225 9.31 -11.41 -22.95
C LEU A 225 10.21 -10.22 -23.33
N THR A 226 9.67 -9.02 -23.45
CA THR A 226 10.42 -7.78 -23.68
C THR A 226 10.32 -6.89 -22.45
N ALA A 227 10.95 -7.30 -21.34
CA ALA A 227 11.04 -6.45 -20.17
C ALA A 227 11.89 -5.22 -20.51
N SER A 228 11.27 -4.04 -20.50
CA SER A 228 11.97 -2.76 -20.57
C SER A 228 11.97 -2.10 -19.21
N TYR A 229 12.99 -1.29 -18.94
CA TYR A 229 13.07 -0.49 -17.73
C TYR A 229 12.18 0.74 -17.87
N ASP A 230 11.25 0.96 -16.92
CA ASP A 230 10.38 2.15 -16.90
C ASP A 230 10.88 3.21 -15.92
N GLY A 231 11.38 2.82 -14.77
CA GLY A 231 11.87 3.75 -13.77
C GLY A 231 12.39 3.08 -12.51
N TRP A 232 12.87 3.89 -11.58
CA TRP A 232 13.27 3.48 -10.25
C TRP A 232 12.65 4.38 -9.20
N PHE A 233 12.55 3.89 -7.98
CA PHE A 233 12.07 4.68 -6.85
C PHE A 233 12.96 4.50 -5.62
N LEU A 234 12.91 5.50 -4.73
CA LEU A 234 13.55 5.50 -3.43
C LEU A 234 12.56 6.06 -2.40
N HIS A 235 12.34 5.31 -1.32
CA HIS A 235 11.60 5.74 -0.14
C HIS A 235 12.53 5.76 1.06
N LEU A 236 12.53 6.84 1.83
CA LEU A 236 13.28 6.98 3.07
C LEU A 236 12.34 7.46 4.18
N GLY A 237 12.34 6.79 5.33
CA GLY A 237 11.39 7.12 6.36
C GLY A 237 11.68 6.55 7.73
N ALA A 238 10.70 6.73 8.61
CA ALA A 238 10.72 6.20 9.97
C ALA A 238 9.33 5.69 10.37
N VAL A 239 9.34 4.69 11.24
CA VAL A 239 8.17 4.10 11.89
C VAL A 239 8.35 4.24 13.38
N LYS A 240 7.44 4.94 14.06
CA LYS A 240 7.49 5.19 15.50
C LYS A 240 6.24 4.68 16.20
N PRO A 241 6.36 3.72 17.14
CA PRO A 241 5.30 3.41 18.11
C PRO A 241 5.05 4.62 19.03
N LEU A 242 3.77 4.93 19.29
CA LEU A 242 3.31 6.07 20.12
C LEU A 242 2.68 5.58 21.41
#